data_02bbd21d6ae6302956878d5334a7638d
#
_entry.id   02bbd21d6ae6302956878d5334a7638d
#
_cell.length_a   1.000
_cell.length_b   1.000
_cell.length_c   1.000
_cell.angle_alpha   90.00
_cell.angle_beta   90.00
_cell.angle_gamma   90.00
#
_symmetry.space_group_name_H-M   'P 1'
#
loop_
_entity.id
_entity.type
_entity.pdbx_description
1 polymer ?
#
loop_
_entity_poly.entity_id
_entity_poly.type
_entity_poly.pdbx_seq_one_letter_code
_entity_poly.pdbx_strand_id
1 'polypeptide(L)'
;RNHYNELKVLLQETDGKRKLNIIFRLFNDGIGYRYEFPQQESMDSLVIMSEETEFRMSGTHKAWWIPASDPYYECIATFSPINELDTVRTPLTMETAEGKYLTIHEANLTDYPKMNLTVKDSATLCASLVPWSNGVAAYIKAPFVTPWRTVVIGDKPGDLVTSYLMLNLNEPSKIKDTSWIKPGKYMGIWWEMHLGKGTWYYGPKHSATTANTKKYIDFASENGISGVLVEGWNVGWEGNWMKHGDSLDFTKPYPDFDIKAITDYAREKGVELIGHHETAAATRNYENQLDKAFAFYQQYGVHVVKTGYVNRLMDFKEAHDGQYGVRHYRKVIETAAKYQIAIDNHEPVMPTGIERTWPNLMTQEGVRGQEHNAWSPDGGNPPEHTTVIPFTRGLAGPMDFTFGTFNFTNEAYPGTRVNTTLCKQLALFVVIYSPLQMASDLPENYKGIKAFDFIKDVPTDWDKTYVVDAKIGDYSVFARKDRNSSDWYVGCITDENARVLDIPLSFLETEAKYIAQIYADGDDAEWKTNPTSFKYEEKIVTASDTLHVKLATSGGCAIRFIKQ
;
A
#
# COMPACT_ATOMS: atom_id res chain seq x y z
N ARG A 1 -2.70 -20.72 9.41
CA ARG A 1 -1.77 -21.55 10.23
C ARG A 1 -0.34 -21.27 9.78
N ASN A 2 0.56 -21.06 10.75
CA ASN A 2 1.99 -21.02 10.48
C ASN A 2 2.54 -22.45 10.55
N HIS A 3 2.76 -23.09 9.40
CA HIS A 3 3.22 -24.47 9.28
C HIS A 3 4.38 -24.52 8.28
N TYR A 4 5.56 -24.95 8.76
CA TYR A 4 6.79 -25.00 7.97
C TYR A 4 7.72 -26.10 8.48
N ASN A 5 8.67 -26.50 7.64
CA ASN A 5 9.86 -27.24 8.05
C ASN A 5 11.02 -26.27 8.25
N GLU A 6 11.78 -26.44 9.32
CA GLU A 6 12.93 -25.57 9.61
C GLU A 6 14.24 -26.37 9.57
N LEU A 7 15.25 -25.78 8.92
CA LEU A 7 16.64 -26.24 8.95
C LEU A 7 17.51 -25.10 9.48
N LYS A 8 18.29 -25.36 10.51
CA LYS A 8 19.32 -24.45 11.02
C LYS A 8 20.70 -25.03 10.74
N VAL A 9 21.51 -24.32 9.95
CA VAL A 9 22.90 -24.67 9.63
C VAL A 9 23.80 -23.82 10.49
N LEU A 10 24.66 -24.47 11.27
CA LEU A 10 25.63 -23.84 12.16
C LEU A 10 26.97 -23.77 11.45
N LEU A 11 27.50 -22.57 11.24
CA LEU A 11 28.78 -22.32 10.59
C LEU A 11 29.77 -21.73 11.58
N GLN A 12 31.04 -22.08 11.41
CA GLN A 12 32.15 -21.50 12.16
C GLN A 12 33.33 -21.27 11.22
N GLU A 13 33.88 -20.08 11.27
CA GLU A 13 35.09 -19.73 10.56
C GLU A 13 36.28 -20.59 11.04
N THR A 14 37.08 -21.08 10.11
CA THR A 14 38.17 -22.00 10.43
C THR A 14 39.24 -21.33 11.33
N ASP A 15 39.70 -20.15 10.98
CA ASP A 15 40.77 -19.46 11.68
C ASP A 15 40.31 -18.51 12.77
N GLY A 16 39.35 -17.61 12.46
CA GLY A 16 38.86 -16.57 13.36
C GLY A 16 37.82 -17.07 14.38
N LYS A 17 37.35 -18.35 14.23
CA LYS A 17 36.34 -18.97 15.10
C LYS A 17 35.01 -18.21 15.21
N ARG A 18 34.77 -17.21 14.36
CA ARG A 18 33.49 -16.48 14.33
C ARG A 18 32.38 -17.42 13.90
N LYS A 19 31.22 -17.29 14.53
CA LYS A 19 30.05 -18.13 14.28
C LYS A 19 28.98 -17.36 13.51
N LEU A 20 28.38 -18.03 12.54
CA LEU A 20 27.23 -17.57 11.78
C LEU A 20 26.28 -18.75 11.60
N ASN A 21 24.99 -18.54 11.79
CA ASN A 21 23.99 -19.55 11.49
C ASN A 21 23.13 -19.10 10.30
N ILE A 22 22.67 -20.05 9.51
CA ILE A 22 21.68 -19.83 8.47
C ILE A 22 20.44 -20.61 8.84
N ILE A 23 19.28 -19.93 8.87
CA ILE A 23 17.99 -20.53 9.21
C ILE A 23 17.14 -20.54 7.96
N PHE A 24 16.63 -21.70 7.56
CA PHE A 24 15.70 -21.89 6.45
C PHE A 24 14.35 -22.32 7.00
N ARG A 25 13.26 -21.73 6.44
CA ARG A 25 11.88 -22.18 6.65
C ARG A 25 11.21 -22.45 5.33
N LEU A 26 10.77 -23.69 5.12
CA LEU A 26 10.08 -24.14 3.92
C LEU A 26 8.59 -24.23 4.21
N PHE A 27 7.80 -23.56 3.36
CA PHE A 27 6.35 -23.58 3.34
C PHE A 27 5.85 -24.27 2.07
N ASN A 28 4.56 -24.52 1.95
CA ASN A 28 3.99 -25.15 0.75
C ASN A 28 4.07 -24.22 -0.49
N ASP A 29 4.14 -22.92 -0.27
CA ASP A 29 4.11 -21.84 -1.26
C ASP A 29 5.44 -21.09 -1.39
N GLY A 30 6.51 -21.55 -0.72
CA GLY A 30 7.81 -20.90 -0.85
C GLY A 30 8.79 -21.15 0.28
N ILE A 31 9.81 -20.32 0.34
CA ILE A 31 10.91 -20.42 1.30
C ILE A 31 11.25 -19.05 1.87
N GLY A 32 11.61 -19.03 3.15
CA GLY A 32 12.33 -17.92 3.77
C GLY A 32 13.64 -18.40 4.37
N TYR A 33 14.69 -17.59 4.26
CA TYR A 33 15.95 -17.85 4.98
C TYR A 33 16.56 -16.55 5.47
N ARG A 34 17.34 -16.65 6.56
CA ARG A 34 18.02 -15.51 7.18
C ARG A 34 19.33 -15.89 7.82
N TYR A 35 20.17 -14.91 8.07
CA TYR A 35 21.39 -15.05 8.83
C TYR A 35 21.15 -14.74 10.31
N GLU A 36 21.79 -15.52 11.20
CA GLU A 36 21.78 -15.28 12.63
C GLU A 36 23.23 -15.16 13.11
N PHE A 37 23.54 -14.06 13.76
CA PHE A 37 24.80 -13.81 14.45
C PHE A 37 24.58 -14.11 15.93
N PRO A 38 25.01 -15.30 16.42
CA PRO A 38 24.81 -15.67 17.82
C PRO A 38 25.71 -14.83 18.73
N GLN A 39 25.32 -14.72 20.01
CA GLN A 39 26.20 -14.16 21.03
C GLN A 39 27.49 -14.94 21.09
N GLN A 40 28.64 -14.26 21.06
CA GLN A 40 29.98 -14.86 21.08
C GLN A 40 31.01 -13.85 21.61
N GLU A 41 32.02 -14.36 22.35
CA GLU A 41 33.01 -13.51 23.00
C GLU A 41 33.87 -12.70 22.02
N SER A 42 34.15 -13.29 20.84
CA SER A 42 35.03 -12.70 19.83
C SER A 42 34.38 -11.57 19.02
N MET A 43 33.05 -11.31 19.18
CA MET A 43 32.33 -10.41 18.30
C MET A 43 31.04 -9.92 18.94
N ASP A 44 31.06 -8.72 19.51
CA ASP A 44 29.88 -8.05 20.08
C ASP A 44 29.19 -7.13 19.07
N SER A 45 29.96 -6.40 18.27
CA SER A 45 29.47 -5.44 17.30
C SER A 45 30.12 -5.66 15.94
N LEU A 46 29.32 -5.54 14.88
CA LEU A 46 29.76 -5.73 13.51
C LEU A 46 29.36 -4.58 12.62
N VAL A 47 30.25 -4.29 11.67
CA VAL A 47 30.00 -3.39 10.55
C VAL A 47 29.80 -4.26 9.31
N ILE A 48 28.59 -4.25 8.77
CA ILE A 48 28.25 -4.98 7.55
C ILE A 48 28.46 -4.04 6.37
N MET A 49 29.27 -4.45 5.41
CA MET A 49 29.55 -3.67 4.21
C MET A 49 28.71 -4.14 3.02
N SER A 50 28.49 -5.45 2.92
CA SER A 50 27.65 -6.06 1.88
C SER A 50 27.00 -7.36 2.36
N GLU A 51 26.02 -7.82 1.61
CA GLU A 51 25.41 -9.15 1.72
C GLU A 51 25.48 -9.82 0.36
N GLU A 52 26.22 -10.92 0.25
CA GLU A 52 26.48 -11.63 -1.00
C GLU A 52 25.46 -12.76 -1.24
N THR A 53 24.21 -12.52 -0.86
CA THR A 53 23.12 -13.46 -1.09
C THR A 53 22.77 -13.53 -2.57
N GLU A 54 22.77 -14.74 -3.15
CA GLU A 54 22.49 -14.99 -4.55
C GLU A 54 21.18 -15.75 -4.73
N PHE A 55 20.42 -15.34 -5.77
CA PHE A 55 19.23 -16.03 -6.25
C PHE A 55 19.51 -16.51 -7.67
N ARG A 56 19.89 -17.80 -7.81
CA ARG A 56 20.19 -18.40 -9.11
C ARG A 56 18.94 -19.04 -9.70
N MET A 57 18.50 -18.50 -10.85
CA MET A 57 17.35 -18.99 -11.59
C MET A 57 17.73 -20.16 -12.48
N SER A 58 16.73 -20.97 -12.86
CA SER A 58 16.91 -22.09 -13.81
C SER A 58 17.12 -21.64 -15.25
N GLY A 59 16.87 -20.37 -15.55
CA GLY A 59 17.01 -19.76 -16.87
C GLY A 59 16.74 -18.27 -16.86
N THR A 60 16.74 -17.65 -18.03
CA THR A 60 16.39 -16.24 -18.19
C THR A 60 14.87 -16.08 -18.17
N HIS A 61 14.32 -15.71 -17.02
CA HIS A 61 12.91 -15.39 -16.83
C HIS A 61 12.62 -13.93 -17.19
N LYS A 62 11.34 -13.55 -17.25
CA LYS A 62 10.92 -12.15 -17.40
C LYS A 62 10.38 -11.62 -16.08
N ALA A 63 10.67 -10.36 -15.78
CA ALA A 63 10.30 -9.73 -14.53
C ALA A 63 9.56 -8.40 -14.72
N TRP A 64 8.61 -8.12 -13.83
CA TRP A 64 8.04 -6.78 -13.62
C TRP A 64 8.86 -6.08 -12.55
N TRP A 65 9.47 -4.96 -12.88
CA TRP A 65 10.43 -4.29 -12.02
C TRP A 65 10.36 -2.78 -12.10
N ILE A 66 10.81 -2.12 -11.04
CA ILE A 66 11.09 -0.68 -10.98
C ILE A 66 12.55 -0.47 -10.56
N PRO A 67 13.21 0.63 -11.03
CA PRO A 67 14.61 0.88 -10.72
C PRO A 67 14.82 1.19 -9.24
N ALA A 68 15.96 0.77 -8.70
CA ALA A 68 16.41 1.12 -7.35
C ALA A 68 17.43 2.26 -7.34
N SER A 69 17.96 2.66 -8.49
CA SER A 69 18.84 3.81 -8.65
C SER A 69 18.15 5.15 -8.39
N ASP A 70 16.84 5.22 -8.65
CA ASP A 70 16.02 6.34 -8.19
C ASP A 70 15.66 6.15 -6.70
N PRO A 71 15.86 7.14 -5.84
CA PRO A 71 15.43 7.07 -4.44
C PRO A 71 13.91 6.98 -4.28
N TYR A 72 13.13 7.35 -5.31
CA TYR A 72 11.69 7.20 -5.32
C TYR A 72 11.23 5.85 -5.87
N TYR A 73 10.20 5.26 -5.26
CA TYR A 73 9.52 4.06 -5.74
C TYR A 73 8.38 4.37 -6.70
N GLU A 74 8.04 5.64 -6.91
CA GLU A 74 6.87 6.10 -7.68
C GLU A 74 7.12 6.00 -9.19
N CYS A 75 7.50 4.81 -9.61
CA CYS A 75 7.81 4.47 -10.99
C CYS A 75 6.76 3.56 -11.60
N ILE A 76 6.63 3.61 -12.92
CA ILE A 76 5.88 2.62 -13.69
C ILE A 76 6.77 1.39 -13.88
N ALA A 77 6.21 0.20 -13.65
CA ALA A 77 6.95 -1.04 -13.79
C ALA A 77 7.28 -1.33 -15.26
N THR A 78 8.50 -1.82 -15.48
CA THR A 78 8.95 -2.36 -16.77
C THR A 78 8.84 -3.88 -16.75
N PHE A 79 8.53 -4.50 -17.89
CA PHE A 79 8.53 -5.93 -18.05
C PHE A 79 9.61 -6.34 -19.05
N SER A 80 10.66 -7.03 -18.60
CA SER A 80 11.78 -7.45 -19.44
C SER A 80 12.46 -8.72 -18.92
N PRO A 81 13.33 -9.37 -19.73
CA PRO A 81 14.20 -10.45 -19.25
C PRO A 81 15.08 -10.02 -18.08
N ILE A 82 15.33 -10.94 -17.12
CA ILE A 82 16.12 -10.63 -15.90
C ILE A 82 17.57 -10.23 -16.16
N ASN A 83 18.15 -10.62 -17.29
CA ASN A 83 19.50 -10.21 -17.68
C ASN A 83 19.59 -8.78 -18.26
N GLU A 84 18.45 -8.12 -18.44
CA GLU A 84 18.35 -6.71 -18.85
C GLU A 84 18.10 -5.76 -17.67
N LEU A 85 17.95 -6.31 -16.46
CA LEU A 85 17.72 -5.51 -15.26
C LEU A 85 19.00 -4.73 -14.89
N ASP A 86 18.82 -3.55 -14.33
CA ASP A 86 19.83 -2.83 -13.53
C ASP A 86 19.67 -3.24 -12.06
N THR A 87 19.94 -2.36 -11.11
CA THR A 87 19.56 -2.56 -9.72
C THR A 87 18.08 -2.26 -9.55
N VAL A 88 17.34 -3.24 -9.05
CA VAL A 88 15.87 -3.19 -8.96
C VAL A 88 15.37 -3.33 -7.55
N ARG A 89 14.20 -2.74 -7.28
CA ARG A 89 13.51 -2.83 -6.00
C ARG A 89 12.83 -4.19 -5.84
N THR A 90 12.74 -4.65 -4.60
CA THR A 90 11.88 -5.77 -4.22
C THR A 90 10.53 -5.24 -3.67
N PRO A 91 9.39 -5.97 -3.81
CA PRO A 91 9.21 -7.28 -4.44
C PRO A 91 9.55 -7.30 -5.94
N LEU A 92 10.28 -8.32 -6.37
CA LEU A 92 10.55 -8.58 -7.79
C LEU A 92 9.73 -9.78 -8.23
N THR A 93 8.71 -9.56 -9.05
CA THR A 93 7.84 -10.62 -9.56
C THR A 93 8.27 -11.05 -10.94
N MET A 94 8.33 -12.36 -11.16
CA MET A 94 8.81 -12.98 -12.39
C MET A 94 7.81 -13.99 -12.94
N GLU A 95 7.76 -14.10 -14.26
CA GLU A 95 7.16 -15.20 -14.99
C GLU A 95 8.27 -16.08 -15.58
N THR A 96 8.23 -17.37 -15.29
CA THR A 96 9.21 -18.33 -15.80
C THR A 96 8.88 -18.77 -17.21
N ALA A 97 9.86 -19.33 -17.93
CA ALA A 97 9.65 -19.86 -19.27
C ALA A 97 8.61 -21.01 -19.30
N GLU A 98 8.41 -21.69 -18.16
CA GLU A 98 7.43 -22.77 -17.99
C GLU A 98 6.04 -22.25 -17.57
N GLY A 99 5.84 -20.93 -17.51
CA GLY A 99 4.56 -20.30 -17.13
C GLY A 99 4.24 -20.37 -15.63
N LYS A 100 5.26 -20.55 -14.78
CA LYS A 100 5.13 -20.38 -13.32
C LYS A 100 5.43 -18.95 -12.92
N TYR A 101 4.97 -18.58 -11.74
CA TYR A 101 5.21 -17.25 -11.18
C TYR A 101 5.99 -17.34 -9.88
N LEU A 102 6.90 -16.41 -9.68
CA LEU A 102 7.63 -16.30 -8.42
C LEU A 102 7.88 -14.84 -8.06
N THR A 103 8.01 -14.57 -6.76
CA THR A 103 8.43 -13.26 -6.29
C THR A 103 9.55 -13.40 -5.27
N ILE A 104 10.58 -12.55 -5.42
CA ILE A 104 11.66 -12.39 -4.46
C ILE A 104 11.39 -11.14 -3.64
N HIS A 105 11.39 -11.28 -2.33
CA HIS A 105 11.21 -10.18 -1.40
C HIS A 105 11.91 -10.45 -0.07
N GLU A 106 11.59 -9.70 0.95
CA GLU A 106 12.07 -9.86 2.32
C GLU A 106 10.93 -9.75 3.32
N ALA A 107 11.12 -10.33 4.52
CA ALA A 107 10.15 -10.25 5.60
C ALA A 107 10.82 -9.88 6.93
N ASN A 108 10.06 -9.23 7.81
CA ASN A 108 10.50 -8.84 9.15
C ASN A 108 11.73 -7.90 9.14
N LEU A 109 11.68 -6.85 8.32
CA LEU A 109 12.69 -5.80 8.28
C LEU A 109 12.55 -4.88 9.49
N THR A 110 13.47 -4.96 10.44
CA THR A 110 13.37 -4.24 11.74
C THR A 110 14.54 -3.32 12.04
N ASP A 111 15.76 -3.76 11.84
CA ASP A 111 16.99 -3.01 12.14
C ASP A 111 18.10 -3.40 11.15
N TYR A 112 17.77 -3.34 9.88
CA TYR A 112 18.66 -3.68 8.78
C TYR A 112 18.25 -2.88 7.55
N PRO A 113 19.13 -2.63 6.57
CA PRO A 113 18.73 -1.96 5.34
C PRO A 113 17.88 -2.86 4.44
N LYS A 114 17.04 -2.24 3.62
CA LYS A 114 16.26 -2.91 2.59
C LYS A 114 17.16 -3.62 1.58
N MET A 115 16.72 -4.77 1.11
CA MET A 115 17.32 -5.51 0.00
C MET A 115 16.75 -5.02 -1.34
N ASN A 116 17.62 -4.53 -2.21
CA ASN A 116 17.42 -4.48 -3.66
C ASN A 116 18.11 -5.68 -4.31
N LEU A 117 17.94 -5.87 -5.62
CA LEU A 117 18.57 -6.93 -6.39
C LEU A 117 19.34 -6.33 -7.55
N THR A 118 20.53 -6.87 -7.82
CA THR A 118 21.33 -6.53 -9.00
C THR A 118 21.67 -7.78 -9.79
N VAL A 119 21.89 -7.63 -11.08
CA VAL A 119 22.24 -8.75 -11.97
C VAL A 119 23.72 -9.09 -11.82
N LYS A 120 24.04 -10.34 -11.56
CA LYS A 120 25.39 -10.87 -11.53
C LYS A 120 25.79 -11.52 -12.86
N ASP A 121 24.87 -12.30 -13.43
CA ASP A 121 24.99 -12.97 -14.74
C ASP A 121 23.59 -13.20 -15.33
N SER A 122 23.52 -13.89 -16.47
CA SER A 122 22.27 -14.09 -17.22
C SER A 122 21.12 -14.76 -16.44
N ALA A 123 21.41 -15.40 -15.31
CA ALA A 123 20.42 -16.15 -14.52
C ALA A 123 20.58 -15.95 -13.00
N THR A 124 21.49 -15.10 -12.54
CA THR A 124 21.76 -14.90 -11.11
C THR A 124 21.54 -13.45 -10.71
N LEU A 125 20.69 -13.26 -9.71
CA LEU A 125 20.47 -11.99 -9.03
C LEU A 125 21.19 -12.00 -7.68
N CYS A 126 21.80 -10.87 -7.28
CA CYS A 126 22.45 -10.69 -6.00
C CYS A 126 21.75 -9.65 -5.16
N ALA A 127 21.72 -9.85 -3.86
CA ALA A 127 21.30 -8.84 -2.91
C ALA A 127 22.21 -7.59 -2.99
N SER A 128 21.56 -6.43 -2.98
CA SER A 128 22.22 -5.12 -2.93
C SER A 128 21.56 -4.31 -1.82
N LEU A 129 22.29 -4.11 -0.73
CA LEU A 129 21.77 -3.41 0.44
C LEU A 129 21.89 -1.90 0.27
N VAL A 130 20.88 -1.17 0.77
CA VAL A 130 20.89 0.31 0.75
C VAL A 130 21.77 0.82 1.89
N PRO A 131 22.92 1.46 1.60
CA PRO A 131 23.87 1.85 2.64
C PRO A 131 23.46 3.15 3.36
N TRP A 132 24.09 3.38 4.50
CA TRP A 132 24.23 4.70 5.09
C TRP A 132 25.02 5.63 4.16
N SER A 133 24.90 6.93 4.36
CA SER A 133 25.65 7.95 3.58
C SER A 133 27.17 7.81 3.63
N ASN A 134 27.72 7.04 4.57
CA ASN A 134 29.14 6.72 4.67
C ASN A 134 29.56 5.40 4.01
N GLY A 135 28.63 4.73 3.29
CA GLY A 135 28.88 3.49 2.57
C GLY A 135 28.74 2.20 3.40
N VAL A 136 28.51 2.28 4.71
CA VAL A 136 28.25 1.12 5.56
C VAL A 136 26.81 0.63 5.31
N ALA A 137 26.62 -0.66 5.06
CA ALA A 137 25.28 -1.21 4.89
C ALA A 137 24.53 -1.27 6.24
N ALA A 138 25.11 -1.86 7.27
CA ALA A 138 24.49 -1.94 8.58
C ALA A 138 25.48 -1.93 9.75
N TYR A 139 25.04 -1.38 10.86
CA TYR A 139 25.67 -1.52 12.18
C TYR A 139 24.79 -2.46 13.01
N ILE A 140 25.32 -3.63 13.38
CA ILE A 140 24.59 -4.63 14.16
C ILE A 140 25.31 -4.99 15.44
N LYS A 141 24.57 -5.46 16.43
CA LYS A 141 25.08 -5.95 17.71
C LYS A 141 24.59 -7.36 17.96
N ALA A 142 25.52 -8.29 18.23
CA ALA A 142 25.14 -9.68 18.53
C ALA A 142 24.51 -9.79 19.93
N PRO A 143 23.49 -10.67 20.14
CA PRO A 143 22.89 -11.54 19.12
C PRO A 143 22.01 -10.74 18.14
N PHE A 144 22.07 -11.09 16.86
CA PHE A 144 21.32 -10.39 15.81
C PHE A 144 20.78 -11.38 14.77
N VAL A 145 19.64 -11.07 14.17
CA VAL A 145 19.08 -11.79 13.01
C VAL A 145 18.78 -10.79 11.90
N THR A 146 19.16 -11.13 10.69
CA THR A 146 18.77 -10.33 9.52
C THR A 146 17.29 -10.49 9.20
N PRO A 147 16.69 -9.65 8.37
CA PRO A 147 15.41 -9.92 7.74
C PRO A 147 15.45 -11.27 7.01
N TRP A 148 14.28 -11.88 6.83
CA TRP A 148 14.15 -13.05 5.99
C TRP A 148 14.25 -12.67 4.52
N ARG A 149 15.05 -13.40 3.74
CA ARG A 149 15.03 -13.40 2.28
C ARG A 149 13.98 -14.39 1.85
N THR A 150 13.01 -13.97 1.02
CA THR A 150 11.83 -14.79 0.71
C THR A 150 11.71 -15.03 -0.79
N VAL A 151 11.29 -16.25 -1.13
CA VAL A 151 10.85 -16.61 -2.48
C VAL A 151 9.49 -17.29 -2.34
N VAL A 152 8.46 -16.67 -2.92
CA VAL A 152 7.13 -17.27 -3.05
C VAL A 152 6.97 -17.78 -4.47
N ILE A 153 6.35 -18.95 -4.65
CA ILE A 153 6.20 -19.62 -5.94
C ILE A 153 4.74 -20.04 -6.10
N GLY A 154 4.19 -19.84 -7.30
CA GLY A 154 2.84 -20.24 -7.65
C GLY A 154 2.72 -20.72 -9.09
N ASP A 155 1.66 -21.47 -9.35
CA ASP A 155 1.31 -21.92 -10.70
C ASP A 155 0.65 -20.82 -11.53
N LYS A 156 0.06 -19.83 -10.85
CA LYS A 156 -0.63 -18.68 -11.43
C LYS A 156 -0.42 -17.42 -10.57
N PRO A 157 -0.64 -16.21 -11.12
CA PRO A 157 -0.40 -14.96 -10.40
C PRO A 157 -1.15 -14.87 -9.06
N GLY A 158 -2.37 -15.41 -9.00
CA GLY A 158 -3.21 -15.39 -7.80
C GLY A 158 -2.62 -16.16 -6.62
N ASP A 159 -1.79 -17.16 -6.86
CA ASP A 159 -1.14 -17.94 -5.80
C ASP A 159 -0.15 -17.08 -5.01
N LEU A 160 0.50 -16.11 -5.68
CA LEU A 160 1.39 -15.15 -5.02
C LEU A 160 0.60 -14.20 -4.10
N VAL A 161 -0.56 -13.72 -4.57
CA VAL A 161 -1.43 -12.79 -3.82
C VAL A 161 -2.00 -13.43 -2.56
N THR A 162 -2.31 -14.72 -2.60
CA THR A 162 -2.93 -15.45 -1.48
C THR A 162 -1.93 -16.09 -0.53
N SER A 163 -0.63 -15.93 -0.77
CA SER A 163 0.43 -16.40 0.12
C SER A 163 0.48 -15.61 1.43
N TYR A 164 0.57 -16.31 2.54
CA TYR A 164 0.82 -15.74 3.87
C TYR A 164 2.27 -15.87 4.32
N LEU A 165 3.19 -16.25 3.43
CA LEU A 165 4.58 -16.55 3.79
C LEU A 165 5.26 -15.39 4.50
N MET A 166 5.15 -14.16 3.98
CA MET A 166 5.77 -12.99 4.60
C MET A 166 5.21 -12.71 6.00
N LEU A 167 3.89 -12.77 6.16
CA LEU A 167 3.26 -12.61 7.47
C LEU A 167 3.69 -13.71 8.44
N ASN A 168 3.80 -14.96 7.97
CA ASN A 168 4.21 -16.10 8.77
C ASN A 168 5.66 -16.04 9.23
N LEU A 169 6.51 -15.27 8.57
CA LEU A 169 7.91 -15.03 8.93
C LEU A 169 8.10 -13.85 9.90
N ASN A 170 7.05 -13.09 10.17
CA ASN A 170 7.04 -12.03 11.17
C ASN A 170 6.67 -12.55 12.56
N GLU A 171 7.09 -11.81 13.58
CA GLU A 171 6.79 -12.15 14.98
C GLU A 171 5.28 -11.98 15.27
N PRO A 172 4.76 -12.70 16.27
CA PRO A 172 3.38 -12.47 16.74
C PRO A 172 3.13 -11.02 17.16
N SER A 173 1.85 -10.63 17.16
CA SER A 173 1.44 -9.27 17.58
C SER A 173 1.97 -8.91 18.96
N LYS A 174 2.57 -7.74 19.05
CA LYS A 174 2.99 -7.09 20.30
C LYS A 174 1.88 -6.26 20.96
N ILE A 175 0.79 -6.00 20.22
CA ILE A 175 -0.40 -5.32 20.74
C ILE A 175 -1.38 -6.38 21.20
N LYS A 176 -1.70 -6.39 22.50
CA LYS A 176 -2.61 -7.38 23.11
C LYS A 176 -4.07 -7.06 22.83
N ASP A 177 -4.44 -5.79 22.97
CA ASP A 177 -5.79 -5.30 22.67
C ASP A 177 -5.76 -4.52 21.37
N THR A 178 -6.36 -5.08 20.34
CA THR A 178 -6.48 -4.49 18.99
C THR A 178 -7.86 -3.89 18.73
N SER A 179 -8.74 -3.82 19.71
CA SER A 179 -10.14 -3.38 19.55
C SER A 179 -10.28 -1.91 19.10
N TRP A 180 -9.24 -1.10 19.33
CA TRP A 180 -9.18 0.29 18.87
C TRP A 180 -8.70 0.45 17.43
N ILE A 181 -8.14 -0.60 16.80
CA ILE A 181 -7.72 -0.60 15.39
C ILE A 181 -8.95 -0.98 14.55
N LYS A 182 -9.46 -0.04 13.77
CA LYS A 182 -10.70 -0.23 13.01
C LYS A 182 -10.46 -0.02 11.53
N PRO A 183 -10.60 -1.07 10.71
CA PRO A 183 -10.67 -0.93 9.27
C PRO A 183 -11.83 -0.03 8.85
N GLY A 184 -11.65 0.76 7.80
CA GLY A 184 -12.69 1.66 7.33
C GLY A 184 -12.35 2.39 6.04
N LYS A 185 -13.35 3.10 5.54
CA LYS A 185 -13.17 4.03 4.43
C LYS A 185 -13.03 5.44 4.96
N TYR A 186 -12.23 6.23 4.27
CA TYR A 186 -12.07 7.64 4.56
C TYR A 186 -12.14 8.50 3.30
N MET A 187 -12.37 9.77 3.47
CA MET A 187 -12.16 10.79 2.45
C MET A 187 -11.33 11.91 3.03
N GLY A 188 -10.89 12.87 2.22
CA GLY A 188 -9.98 13.85 2.79
C GLY A 188 -9.90 15.18 2.07
N ILE A 189 -9.52 16.18 2.86
CA ILE A 189 -8.99 17.46 2.36
C ILE A 189 -7.55 17.18 1.94
N TRP A 190 -7.39 16.80 0.67
CA TRP A 190 -6.17 16.36 0.03
C TRP A 190 -6.27 16.56 -1.49
N TRP A 191 -7.25 15.93 -2.16
CA TRP A 191 -7.40 15.98 -3.61
C TRP A 191 -7.65 17.40 -4.15
N GLU A 192 -8.39 18.23 -3.41
CA GLU A 192 -8.64 19.61 -3.82
C GLU A 192 -7.35 20.45 -3.92
N MET A 193 -6.31 20.15 -3.12
CA MET A 193 -5.02 20.81 -3.24
C MET A 193 -4.24 20.32 -4.45
N HIS A 194 -4.27 19.03 -4.75
CA HIS A 194 -3.69 18.46 -5.97
C HIS A 194 -4.38 18.98 -7.24
N LEU A 195 -5.67 19.30 -7.16
CA LEU A 195 -6.41 19.96 -8.23
C LEU A 195 -6.15 21.49 -8.32
N GLY A 196 -5.30 22.07 -7.46
CA GLY A 196 -5.01 23.50 -7.43
C GLY A 196 -6.16 24.37 -6.92
N LYS A 197 -7.21 23.77 -6.32
CA LYS A 197 -8.37 24.50 -5.79
C LYS A 197 -8.10 25.11 -4.42
N GLY A 198 -7.16 24.56 -3.65
CA GLY A 198 -6.78 25.01 -2.32
C GLY A 198 -5.29 24.90 -2.05
N THR A 199 -4.88 25.27 -0.84
CA THR A 199 -3.49 25.24 -0.37
C THR A 199 -3.36 24.48 0.95
N TRP A 200 -2.18 23.87 1.18
CA TRP A 200 -1.81 23.27 2.47
C TRP A 200 -1.43 24.32 3.53
N TYR A 201 -1.11 25.54 3.14
CA TYR A 201 -0.68 26.60 4.04
C TYR A 201 -1.78 27.62 4.30
N TYR A 202 -1.70 28.27 5.47
CA TYR A 202 -2.63 29.33 5.89
C TYR A 202 -2.68 30.49 4.91
N GLY A 203 -3.91 30.94 4.59
CA GLY A 203 -4.16 32.06 3.68
C GLY A 203 -5.56 32.00 3.05
N PRO A 204 -5.84 32.86 2.07
CA PRO A 204 -7.20 33.00 1.48
C PRO A 204 -7.75 31.76 0.79
N LYS A 205 -6.87 30.81 0.40
CA LYS A 205 -7.24 29.54 -0.24
C LYS A 205 -6.93 28.33 0.64
N HIS A 206 -6.71 28.52 1.93
CA HIS A 206 -6.41 27.43 2.84
C HIS A 206 -7.56 26.42 2.90
N SER A 207 -7.26 25.15 2.60
CA SER A 207 -8.27 24.09 2.54
C SER A 207 -8.56 23.48 3.92
N ALA A 208 -7.56 23.35 4.79
CA ALA A 208 -7.67 22.75 6.10
C ALA A 208 -8.31 23.69 7.15
N THR A 209 -9.52 24.18 6.85
CA THR A 209 -10.27 25.04 7.76
C THR A 209 -11.32 24.24 8.53
N THR A 210 -11.68 24.73 9.73
CA THR A 210 -12.79 24.17 10.53
C THR A 210 -14.08 24.05 9.71
N ALA A 211 -14.41 25.06 8.93
CA ALA A 211 -15.64 25.08 8.14
C ALA A 211 -15.61 24.06 7.00
N ASN A 212 -14.49 23.95 6.27
CA ASN A 212 -14.36 22.96 5.20
C ASN A 212 -14.33 21.53 5.76
N THR A 213 -13.61 21.30 6.84
CA THR A 213 -13.55 19.98 7.50
C THR A 213 -14.95 19.50 7.91
N LYS A 214 -15.79 20.39 8.46
CA LYS A 214 -17.18 20.03 8.83
C LYS A 214 -18.03 19.62 7.62
N LYS A 215 -17.83 20.23 6.44
CA LYS A 215 -18.53 19.81 5.21
C LYS A 215 -18.15 18.39 4.80
N TYR A 216 -16.86 18.03 4.91
CA TYR A 216 -16.40 16.66 4.64
C TYR A 216 -16.94 15.67 5.67
N ILE A 217 -17.00 16.06 6.96
CA ILE A 217 -17.59 15.24 8.03
C ILE A 217 -19.09 15.01 7.77
N ASP A 218 -19.85 16.03 7.38
CA ASP A 218 -21.26 15.89 7.04
C ASP A 218 -21.46 14.88 5.91
N PHE A 219 -20.70 15.04 4.82
CA PHE A 219 -20.78 14.13 3.68
C PHE A 219 -20.37 12.70 4.06
N ALA A 220 -19.29 12.52 4.83
CA ALA A 220 -18.84 11.22 5.31
C ALA A 220 -19.92 10.53 6.15
N SER A 221 -20.51 11.25 7.11
CA SER A 221 -21.59 10.76 7.98
C SER A 221 -22.83 10.33 7.19
N GLU A 222 -23.28 11.15 6.23
CA GLU A 222 -24.42 10.88 5.38
C GLU A 222 -24.23 9.63 4.49
N ASN A 223 -22.99 9.24 4.21
CA ASN A 223 -22.65 8.19 3.26
C ASN A 223 -21.95 6.97 3.89
N GLY A 224 -21.90 6.87 5.22
CA GLY A 224 -21.31 5.71 5.90
C GLY A 224 -19.79 5.60 5.74
N ILE A 225 -19.11 6.72 5.48
CA ILE A 225 -17.64 6.81 5.45
C ILE A 225 -17.16 7.13 6.86
N SER A 226 -16.26 6.31 7.40
CA SER A 226 -15.89 6.33 8.81
C SER A 226 -14.87 7.40 9.19
N GLY A 227 -14.09 7.93 8.25
CA GLY A 227 -13.00 8.85 8.55
C GLY A 227 -12.88 10.04 7.59
N VAL A 228 -12.34 11.14 8.11
CA VAL A 228 -11.98 12.34 7.31
C VAL A 228 -10.53 12.73 7.62
N LEU A 229 -9.67 12.61 6.61
CA LEU A 229 -8.29 13.09 6.64
C LEU A 229 -8.24 14.60 6.39
N VAL A 230 -7.37 15.30 7.12
CA VAL A 230 -7.11 16.73 6.85
C VAL A 230 -5.62 16.98 6.80
N GLU A 231 -5.11 17.26 5.62
CA GLU A 231 -3.73 17.69 5.41
C GLU A 231 -3.59 19.21 5.50
N GLY A 232 -2.41 19.70 5.89
CA GLY A 232 -2.14 21.13 5.96
C GLY A 232 -2.75 21.85 7.16
N TRP A 233 -3.15 21.12 8.19
CA TRP A 233 -3.82 21.68 9.37
C TRP A 233 -2.89 22.43 10.33
N ASN A 234 -1.61 22.10 10.32
CA ASN A 234 -0.59 22.55 11.28
C ASN A 234 0.38 23.57 10.68
N VAL A 235 1.03 24.34 11.55
CA VAL A 235 2.03 25.36 11.17
C VAL A 235 3.27 24.72 10.57
N GLY A 236 3.84 25.38 9.53
CA GLY A 236 5.13 25.04 8.92
C GLY A 236 5.08 24.77 7.41
N TRP A 237 3.92 24.90 6.78
CA TRP A 237 3.77 24.66 5.33
C TRP A 237 4.06 25.88 4.45
N GLU A 238 4.45 27.01 5.04
CA GLU A 238 4.71 28.24 4.31
C GLU A 238 6.00 28.18 3.49
N GLY A 239 6.02 28.87 2.37
CA GLY A 239 7.21 29.01 1.53
C GLY A 239 7.70 27.67 0.95
N ASN A 240 8.99 27.41 1.06
CA ASN A 240 9.60 26.16 0.61
C ASN A 240 9.68 25.14 1.77
N TRP A 241 8.53 24.69 2.26
CA TRP A 241 8.40 23.80 3.40
C TRP A 241 9.21 22.49 3.24
N MET A 242 9.35 21.96 2.02
CA MET A 242 10.16 20.77 1.74
C MET A 242 11.64 20.96 2.09
N LYS A 243 12.16 22.19 2.09
CA LYS A 243 13.53 22.50 2.54
C LYS A 243 13.60 22.89 4.02
N HIS A 244 12.46 23.17 4.63
CA HIS A 244 12.35 23.69 6.00
C HIS A 244 11.45 22.80 6.86
N GLY A 245 11.53 21.47 6.69
CA GLY A 245 10.75 20.52 7.47
C GLY A 245 10.96 20.60 8.99
N ASP A 246 12.05 21.23 9.41
CA ASP A 246 12.33 21.57 10.81
C ASP A 246 11.41 22.66 11.39
N SER A 247 10.68 23.40 10.54
CA SER A 247 9.65 24.37 10.94
C SER A 247 8.27 23.75 11.22
N LEU A 248 8.03 22.50 10.81
CA LEU A 248 6.77 21.81 11.04
C LEU A 248 6.55 21.53 12.53
N ASP A 249 5.42 21.98 13.05
CA ASP A 249 5.00 21.78 14.45
C ASP A 249 3.73 20.90 14.49
N PHE A 250 3.85 19.70 15.01
CA PHE A 250 2.80 18.69 15.04
C PHE A 250 1.82 18.84 16.20
N THR A 251 1.89 19.95 16.92
CA THR A 251 1.00 20.27 18.05
C THR A 251 0.31 21.63 17.89
N LYS A 252 0.66 22.39 16.85
CA LYS A 252 0.19 23.75 16.64
C LYS A 252 -0.68 23.88 15.38
N PRO A 253 -2.01 23.88 15.51
CA PRO A 253 -2.90 24.11 14.38
C PRO A 253 -2.79 25.55 13.86
N TYR A 254 -3.15 25.75 12.59
CA TYR A 254 -3.40 27.10 12.06
C TYR A 254 -4.60 27.77 12.74
N PRO A 255 -4.70 29.10 12.74
CA PRO A 255 -5.75 29.84 13.47
C PRO A 255 -7.19 29.52 13.02
N ASP A 256 -7.37 29.05 11.79
CA ASP A 256 -8.65 28.70 11.19
C ASP A 256 -9.00 27.20 11.31
N PHE A 257 -8.14 26.42 11.98
CA PHE A 257 -8.34 24.99 12.28
C PHE A 257 -8.53 24.76 13.79
N ASP A 258 -9.77 24.70 14.23
CA ASP A 258 -10.13 24.38 15.61
C ASP A 258 -10.30 22.85 15.77
N ILE A 259 -9.22 22.16 16.15
CA ILE A 259 -9.22 20.70 16.30
C ILE A 259 -10.26 20.22 17.29
N LYS A 260 -10.51 20.96 18.39
CA LYS A 260 -11.50 20.58 19.40
C LYS A 260 -12.93 20.65 18.82
N ALA A 261 -13.26 21.76 18.17
CA ALA A 261 -14.56 21.92 17.53
C ALA A 261 -14.81 20.89 16.40
N ILE A 262 -13.74 20.49 15.68
CA ILE A 262 -13.80 19.49 14.63
C ILE A 262 -14.01 18.10 15.22
N THR A 263 -13.24 17.69 16.20
CA THR A 263 -13.32 16.34 16.78
C THR A 263 -14.60 16.13 17.58
N ASP A 264 -15.10 17.16 18.28
CA ASP A 264 -16.41 17.11 18.93
C ASP A 264 -17.53 16.92 17.90
N TYR A 265 -17.49 17.67 16.79
CA TYR A 265 -18.46 17.57 15.69
C TYR A 265 -18.37 16.22 14.99
N ALA A 266 -17.17 15.72 14.70
CA ALA A 266 -16.97 14.42 14.08
C ALA A 266 -17.57 13.29 14.94
N ARG A 267 -17.34 13.34 16.26
CA ARG A 267 -17.90 12.37 17.23
C ARG A 267 -19.44 12.42 17.25
N GLU A 268 -20.03 13.62 17.22
CA GLU A 268 -21.50 13.79 17.13
C GLU A 268 -22.05 13.14 15.85
N LYS A 269 -21.32 13.24 14.75
CA LYS A 269 -21.68 12.69 13.45
C LYS A 269 -21.32 11.20 13.25
N GLY A 270 -20.63 10.57 14.20
CA GLY A 270 -20.16 9.18 14.07
C GLY A 270 -18.99 9.01 13.08
N VAL A 271 -18.21 10.05 12.84
CA VAL A 271 -17.04 10.09 11.94
C VAL A 271 -15.78 10.33 12.77
N GLU A 272 -14.64 9.78 12.38
CA GLU A 272 -13.34 10.02 13.01
C GLU A 272 -12.52 11.05 12.20
N LEU A 273 -11.83 11.96 12.90
CA LEU A 273 -10.77 12.75 12.26
C LEU A 273 -9.53 11.86 12.09
N ILE A 274 -9.00 11.79 10.88
CA ILE A 274 -7.69 11.20 10.60
C ILE A 274 -6.67 12.33 10.61
N GLY A 275 -5.68 12.21 11.48
CA GLY A 275 -4.60 13.18 11.60
C GLY A 275 -3.60 13.07 10.46
N HIS A 276 -2.79 14.10 10.27
CA HIS A 276 -1.73 14.13 9.26
C HIS A 276 -0.44 14.69 9.84
N HIS A 277 0.67 14.00 9.60
CA HIS A 277 2.01 14.43 9.96
C HIS A 277 2.92 14.35 8.71
N GLU A 278 2.89 15.38 7.85
CA GLU A 278 3.94 15.53 6.84
C GLU A 278 5.20 16.07 7.48
N THR A 279 6.31 15.40 7.27
CA THR A 279 7.58 15.69 7.94
C THR A 279 8.61 16.35 7.03
N ALA A 280 8.36 16.43 5.72
CA ALA A 280 9.36 16.80 4.71
C ALA A 280 10.67 15.99 4.87
N ALA A 281 10.57 14.74 5.35
CA ALA A 281 11.68 13.86 5.72
C ALA A 281 12.67 14.46 6.75
N ALA A 282 12.29 15.53 7.49
CA ALA A 282 13.04 16.06 8.63
C ALA A 282 12.81 15.18 9.86
N THR A 283 13.33 13.96 9.81
CA THR A 283 13.03 12.89 10.78
C THR A 283 13.48 13.24 12.19
N ARG A 284 14.57 13.98 12.37
CA ARG A 284 15.01 14.43 13.71
C ARG A 284 14.04 15.40 14.33
N ASN A 285 13.49 16.34 13.55
CA ASN A 285 12.46 17.26 14.03
C ASN A 285 11.22 16.47 14.48
N TYR A 286 10.79 15.52 13.64
CA TYR A 286 9.62 14.69 13.95
C TYR A 286 9.85 13.81 15.18
N GLU A 287 10.99 13.14 15.30
CA GLU A 287 11.33 12.30 16.46
C GLU A 287 11.40 13.09 17.78
N ASN A 288 11.86 14.34 17.75
CA ASN A 288 11.90 15.22 18.92
C ASN A 288 10.50 15.62 19.40
N GLN A 289 9.50 15.59 18.51
CA GLN A 289 8.11 15.92 18.80
C GLN A 289 7.20 14.70 18.97
N LEU A 290 7.66 13.50 18.62
CA LEU A 290 6.84 12.31 18.38
C LEU A 290 5.86 11.96 19.50
N ASP A 291 6.35 11.89 20.75
CA ASP A 291 5.50 11.62 21.91
C ASP A 291 4.47 12.74 22.14
N LYS A 292 4.86 14.02 21.95
CA LYS A 292 3.94 15.17 22.12
C LYS A 292 2.90 15.20 21.00
N ALA A 293 3.29 14.89 19.77
CA ALA A 293 2.43 14.87 18.60
C ALA A 293 1.33 13.80 18.73
N PHE A 294 1.69 12.58 19.14
CA PHE A 294 0.70 11.54 19.35
C PHE A 294 -0.15 11.76 20.60
N ALA A 295 0.43 12.28 21.69
CA ALA A 295 -0.35 12.68 22.88
C ALA A 295 -1.36 13.79 22.54
N PHE A 296 -0.99 14.75 21.68
CA PHE A 296 -1.89 15.79 21.20
C PHE A 296 -3.11 15.20 20.48
N TYR A 297 -2.90 14.27 19.54
CA TYR A 297 -4.02 13.60 18.88
C TYR A 297 -4.85 12.73 19.83
N GLN A 298 -4.21 11.94 20.68
CA GLN A 298 -4.92 11.12 21.68
C GLN A 298 -5.83 11.97 22.58
N GLN A 299 -5.39 13.16 22.99
CA GLN A 299 -6.19 14.09 23.79
C GLN A 299 -7.52 14.45 23.13
N TYR A 300 -7.56 14.51 21.81
CA TYR A 300 -8.75 14.83 21.03
C TYR A 300 -9.50 13.59 20.51
N GLY A 301 -9.04 12.39 20.83
CA GLY A 301 -9.66 11.13 20.42
C GLY A 301 -9.43 10.79 18.94
N VAL A 302 -8.30 11.22 18.39
CA VAL A 302 -7.86 10.82 17.03
C VAL A 302 -7.08 9.51 17.14
N HIS A 303 -7.51 8.49 16.41
CA HIS A 303 -6.94 7.13 16.49
C HIS A 303 -6.23 6.66 15.20
N VAL A 304 -6.22 7.47 14.16
CA VAL A 304 -5.52 7.18 12.90
C VAL A 304 -4.73 8.41 12.47
N VAL A 305 -3.48 8.20 12.05
CA VAL A 305 -2.60 9.27 11.54
C VAL A 305 -1.95 8.81 10.25
N LYS A 306 -2.10 9.62 9.20
CA LYS A 306 -1.29 9.52 7.98
C LYS A 306 0.03 10.23 8.21
N THR A 307 1.16 9.56 7.94
CA THR A 307 2.50 10.14 8.02
C THR A 307 3.11 10.28 6.64
N GLY A 308 3.75 11.41 6.35
CA GLY A 308 4.41 11.70 5.07
C GLY A 308 5.88 12.09 5.26
N TYR A 309 6.71 11.79 4.26
CA TYR A 309 8.15 12.02 4.29
C TYR A 309 8.65 12.50 2.92
N VAL A 310 7.96 13.45 2.32
CA VAL A 310 8.33 14.02 1.02
C VAL A 310 9.75 14.55 1.08
N ASN A 311 10.63 13.97 0.36
CA ASN A 311 12.00 14.32 0.00
C ASN A 311 12.80 13.05 -0.34
N ARG A 312 13.88 13.20 -1.11
CA ARG A 312 14.71 12.07 -1.55
C ARG A 312 15.50 11.42 -0.41
N LEU A 313 15.89 12.21 0.58
CA LEU A 313 16.73 11.77 1.68
C LEU A 313 16.18 12.28 3.00
N MET A 314 16.14 11.44 4.01
CA MET A 314 15.86 11.79 5.39
C MET A 314 16.96 12.69 5.95
N ASP A 315 16.57 13.81 6.56
CA ASP A 315 17.45 14.87 7.06
C ASP A 315 18.48 15.33 6.01
N PHE A 316 18.12 15.29 4.72
CA PHE A 316 18.97 15.60 3.56
C PHE A 316 20.26 14.77 3.48
N LYS A 317 20.28 13.58 4.07
CA LYS A 317 21.49 12.79 4.22
C LYS A 317 21.30 11.28 4.01
N GLU A 318 20.34 10.69 4.67
CA GLU A 318 20.21 9.24 4.75
C GLU A 318 19.06 8.73 3.85
N ALA A 319 19.24 7.58 3.22
CA ALA A 319 18.19 6.98 2.39
C ALA A 319 17.04 6.44 3.24
N HIS A 320 15.80 6.58 2.75
CA HIS A 320 14.60 6.00 3.35
C HIS A 320 14.70 4.49 3.54
N ASP A 321 15.26 3.81 2.54
CA ASP A 321 15.44 2.36 2.48
C ASP A 321 16.66 1.85 3.26
N GLY A 322 17.49 2.75 3.81
CA GLY A 322 18.65 2.41 4.64
C GLY A 322 18.25 2.01 6.07
N GLN A 323 19.19 1.46 6.83
CA GLN A 323 18.97 1.10 8.23
C GLN A 323 18.47 2.29 9.08
N TYR A 324 18.91 3.52 8.76
CA TYR A 324 18.44 4.73 9.41
C TYR A 324 16.92 4.92 9.26
N GLY A 325 16.43 4.86 8.03
CA GLY A 325 15.00 5.01 7.74
C GLY A 325 14.18 3.90 8.36
N VAL A 326 14.64 2.65 8.25
CA VAL A 326 13.97 1.49 8.87
C VAL A 326 13.82 1.68 10.38
N ARG A 327 14.86 2.13 11.08
CA ARG A 327 14.81 2.44 12.52
C ARG A 327 13.79 3.54 12.83
N HIS A 328 13.78 4.59 12.01
CA HIS A 328 12.83 5.70 12.16
C HIS A 328 11.37 5.23 12.03
N TYR A 329 11.03 4.55 10.92
CA TYR A 329 9.67 4.04 10.71
C TYR A 329 9.23 3.10 11.85
N ARG A 330 10.14 2.25 12.33
CA ARG A 330 9.87 1.37 13.45
C ARG A 330 9.53 2.17 14.72
N LYS A 331 10.33 3.19 15.04
CA LYS A 331 10.12 4.05 16.19
C LYS A 331 8.77 4.77 16.13
N VAL A 332 8.38 5.24 14.95
CA VAL A 332 7.06 5.90 14.75
C VAL A 332 5.91 4.94 15.04
N ILE A 333 5.93 3.74 14.46
CA ILE A 333 4.87 2.72 14.64
C ILE A 333 4.77 2.30 16.10
N GLU A 334 5.90 2.03 16.75
CA GLU A 334 5.97 1.61 18.16
C GLU A 334 5.51 2.72 19.12
N THR A 335 5.83 3.97 18.79
CA THR A 335 5.37 5.11 19.60
C THR A 335 3.88 5.34 19.41
N ALA A 336 3.37 5.32 18.17
CA ALA A 336 1.95 5.44 17.88
C ALA A 336 1.11 4.38 18.62
N ALA A 337 1.60 3.13 18.69
CA ALA A 337 0.93 2.04 19.41
C ALA A 337 0.75 2.35 20.91
N LYS A 338 1.69 3.06 21.56
CA LYS A 338 1.57 3.48 22.98
C LYS A 338 0.40 4.43 23.20
N TYR A 339 0.07 5.23 22.19
CA TYR A 339 -1.02 6.20 22.20
C TYR A 339 -2.31 5.67 21.57
N GLN A 340 -2.37 4.37 21.22
CA GLN A 340 -3.49 3.74 20.53
C GLN A 340 -3.83 4.46 19.21
N ILE A 341 -2.81 4.72 18.43
CA ILE A 341 -2.92 5.37 17.12
C ILE A 341 -2.46 4.39 16.03
N ALA A 342 -3.31 4.19 15.04
CA ALA A 342 -3.01 3.47 13.81
C ALA A 342 -2.32 4.39 12.81
N ILE A 343 -1.47 3.81 11.96
CA ILE A 343 -0.64 4.53 10.99
C ILE A 343 -1.01 4.12 9.56
N ASP A 344 -1.18 5.13 8.72
CA ASP A 344 -1.08 5.09 7.27
C ASP A 344 0.25 5.77 6.90
N ASN A 345 1.21 5.01 6.36
CA ASN A 345 2.57 5.51 6.15
C ASN A 345 2.86 5.77 4.68
N HIS A 346 3.05 7.03 4.29
CA HIS A 346 3.50 7.44 2.97
C HIS A 346 5.04 7.56 2.91
N GLU A 347 5.62 7.52 1.71
CA GLU A 347 7.06 7.39 1.44
C GLU A 347 7.76 6.31 2.29
N PRO A 348 7.16 5.11 2.42
CA PRO A 348 7.70 4.08 3.29
C PRO A 348 8.93 3.39 2.69
N VAL A 349 9.74 2.76 3.56
CA VAL A 349 10.45 1.57 3.12
C VAL A 349 9.42 0.50 2.73
N MET A 350 9.69 -0.25 1.66
CA MET A 350 8.75 -1.27 1.15
C MET A 350 8.28 -2.19 2.30
N PRO A 351 6.96 -2.43 2.43
CA PRO A 351 6.40 -3.28 3.50
C PRO A 351 7.00 -4.68 3.50
N THR A 352 7.09 -5.29 4.67
CA THR A 352 7.71 -6.62 4.87
C THR A 352 6.93 -7.50 5.86
N GLY A 353 5.61 -7.30 5.97
CA GLY A 353 4.72 -8.07 6.83
C GLY A 353 4.73 -7.64 8.30
N ILE A 354 5.30 -6.47 8.61
CA ILE A 354 5.43 -5.92 9.96
C ILE A 354 4.06 -5.70 10.63
N GLU A 355 3.02 -5.49 9.85
CA GLU A 355 1.63 -5.33 10.31
C GLU A 355 1.12 -6.56 11.09
N ARG A 356 1.72 -7.73 10.94
CA ARG A 356 1.45 -8.88 11.82
C ARG A 356 1.93 -8.62 13.26
N THR A 357 3.10 -8.02 13.42
CA THR A 357 3.72 -7.72 14.73
C THR A 357 3.16 -6.43 15.32
N TRP A 358 2.91 -5.46 14.46
CA TRP A 358 2.38 -4.13 14.79
C TRP A 358 1.12 -3.84 13.96
N PRO A 359 -0.04 -4.42 14.31
CA PRO A 359 -1.27 -4.28 13.53
C PRO A 359 -1.82 -2.84 13.48
N ASN A 360 -1.26 -1.91 14.25
CA ASN A 360 -1.53 -0.49 14.10
C ASN A 360 -0.87 0.13 12.85
N LEU A 361 0.06 -0.55 12.17
CA LEU A 361 0.46 -0.18 10.82
C LEU A 361 -0.59 -0.75 9.85
N MET A 362 -1.61 0.04 9.53
CA MET A 362 -2.75 -0.45 8.76
C MET A 362 -2.47 -0.52 7.27
N THR A 363 -1.85 0.52 6.73
CA THR A 363 -1.59 0.62 5.29
C THR A 363 -0.36 1.49 5.03
N GLN A 364 0.20 1.36 3.84
CA GLN A 364 1.35 2.15 3.41
C GLN A 364 1.25 2.42 1.91
N GLU A 365 1.76 3.56 1.45
CA GLU A 365 1.80 3.86 0.01
C GLU A 365 2.76 2.91 -0.73
N GLY A 366 4.03 3.25 -0.86
CA GLY A 366 5.06 2.43 -1.51
C GLY A 366 4.83 2.15 -3.00
N VAL A 367 4.05 2.98 -3.67
CA VAL A 367 3.64 2.83 -5.08
C VAL A 367 3.44 4.21 -5.70
N ARG A 368 3.54 4.32 -7.01
CA ARG A 368 3.06 5.50 -7.73
C ARG A 368 1.53 5.54 -7.68
N GLY A 369 0.99 6.37 -6.78
CA GLY A 369 -0.42 6.44 -6.43
C GLY A 369 -1.27 7.30 -7.36
N GLN A 370 -2.54 7.50 -6.93
CA GLN A 370 -3.54 8.28 -7.68
C GLN A 370 -3.16 9.75 -7.85
N GLU A 371 -2.38 10.35 -6.95
CA GLU A 371 -1.99 11.77 -7.02
C GLU A 371 -1.28 12.13 -8.32
N HIS A 372 -0.51 11.21 -8.89
CA HIS A 372 0.14 11.40 -10.18
C HIS A 372 -0.85 11.62 -11.33
N ASN A 373 -2.10 11.20 -11.16
CA ASN A 373 -3.18 11.48 -12.11
C ASN A 373 -3.71 12.92 -12.02
N ALA A 374 -3.29 13.69 -11.02
CA ALA A 374 -3.65 15.10 -10.91
C ALA A 374 -2.67 16.04 -11.62
N TRP A 375 -1.36 15.78 -11.48
CA TRP A 375 -0.34 16.79 -11.82
C TRP A 375 0.88 16.25 -12.60
N SER A 376 1.05 14.94 -12.73
CA SER A 376 2.27 14.40 -13.36
C SER A 376 2.36 14.77 -14.85
N PRO A 377 3.49 15.34 -15.32
CA PRO A 377 3.61 15.85 -16.68
C PRO A 377 3.63 14.77 -17.77
N ASP A 378 3.74 13.49 -17.38
CA ASP A 378 3.68 12.33 -18.28
C ASP A 378 2.24 11.88 -18.60
N GLY A 379 1.21 12.61 -18.11
CA GLY A 379 -0.19 12.32 -18.38
C GLY A 379 -0.91 11.48 -17.33
N GLY A 380 -0.24 11.13 -16.24
CA GLY A 380 -0.77 10.30 -15.17
C GLY A 380 -0.41 8.82 -15.30
N ASN A 381 -0.96 7.98 -14.43
CA ASN A 381 -0.71 6.54 -14.45
C ASN A 381 -1.30 5.90 -15.72
N PRO A 382 -0.53 5.12 -16.48
CA PRO A 382 -1.07 4.43 -17.65
C PRO A 382 -2.07 3.32 -17.23
N PRO A 383 -2.98 2.92 -18.13
CA PRO A 383 -4.04 1.95 -17.84
C PRO A 383 -3.56 0.64 -17.23
N GLU A 384 -2.44 0.09 -17.72
CA GLU A 384 -1.87 -1.18 -17.26
C GLU A 384 -1.28 -1.11 -15.84
N HIS A 385 -0.97 0.08 -15.32
CA HIS A 385 -0.35 0.23 -14.00
C HIS A 385 -1.14 -0.50 -12.90
N THR A 386 -2.47 -0.35 -12.88
CA THR A 386 -3.33 -0.98 -11.87
C THR A 386 -3.54 -2.48 -12.08
N THR A 387 -3.17 -3.04 -13.25
CA THR A 387 -3.17 -4.49 -13.48
C THR A 387 -1.84 -5.15 -13.14
N VAL A 388 -0.78 -4.35 -12.90
CA VAL A 388 0.55 -4.81 -12.48
C VAL A 388 0.72 -4.75 -10.97
N ILE A 389 0.35 -3.63 -10.33
CA ILE A 389 0.68 -3.38 -8.92
C ILE A 389 0.09 -4.38 -7.92
N PRO A 390 -1.06 -5.05 -8.11
CA PRO A 390 -1.55 -6.09 -7.20
C PRO A 390 -0.62 -7.30 -7.11
N PHE A 391 0.15 -7.56 -8.19
CA PHE A 391 1.05 -8.71 -8.34
C PHE A 391 2.54 -8.35 -8.17
N THR A 392 2.83 -7.11 -7.84
CA THR A 392 4.18 -6.60 -7.52
C THR A 392 4.16 -5.95 -6.15
N ARG A 393 3.98 -4.62 -6.03
CA ARG A 393 3.91 -3.90 -4.75
C ARG A 393 2.85 -4.48 -3.79
N GLY A 394 1.70 -4.90 -4.31
CA GLY A 394 0.61 -5.47 -3.51
C GLY A 394 0.99 -6.75 -2.75
N LEU A 395 2.01 -7.49 -3.24
CA LEU A 395 2.54 -8.68 -2.55
C LEU A 395 3.29 -8.35 -1.26
N ALA A 396 3.75 -7.11 -1.11
CA ALA A 396 4.44 -6.64 0.09
C ALA A 396 3.48 -6.35 1.27
N GLY A 397 2.18 -6.13 1.01
CA GLY A 397 1.18 -5.86 2.04
C GLY A 397 0.17 -4.79 1.62
N PRO A 398 -0.68 -4.33 2.56
CA PRO A 398 -1.71 -3.32 2.31
C PRO A 398 -1.15 -2.07 1.62
N MET A 399 -1.96 -1.50 0.69
CA MET A 399 -1.50 -0.42 -0.18
C MET A 399 -2.50 0.74 -0.21
N ASP A 400 -2.06 1.94 0.23
CA ASP A 400 -2.83 3.17 0.09
C ASP A 400 -2.55 3.81 -1.27
N PHE A 401 -3.38 3.47 -2.26
CA PHE A 401 -3.31 3.98 -3.63
C PHE A 401 -4.14 5.24 -3.85
N THR A 402 -5.09 5.52 -2.97
CA THR A 402 -5.98 6.69 -2.98
C THR A 402 -6.94 6.77 -4.19
N PHE A 403 -7.51 5.65 -4.62
CA PHE A 403 -8.47 5.58 -5.74
C PHE A 403 -9.88 6.09 -5.36
N GLY A 404 -10.83 6.01 -6.31
CA GLY A 404 -12.24 6.36 -6.12
C GLY A 404 -12.65 7.67 -6.78
N THR A 405 -11.83 8.23 -7.65
CA THR A 405 -12.09 9.50 -8.34
C THR A 405 -13.16 9.33 -9.44
N PHE A 406 -14.17 10.19 -9.46
CA PHE A 406 -15.27 10.24 -10.45
C PHE A 406 -15.13 11.40 -11.43
N ASN A 407 -14.31 12.41 -11.12
CA ASN A 407 -13.91 13.44 -12.05
C ASN A 407 -12.51 13.14 -12.62
N PHE A 408 -12.44 12.84 -13.91
CA PHE A 408 -11.25 12.27 -14.57
C PHE A 408 -10.28 13.31 -15.12
N THR A 409 -10.58 14.61 -15.01
CA THR A 409 -9.77 15.69 -15.58
C THR A 409 -9.39 16.72 -14.54
N ASN A 410 -8.28 17.41 -14.77
CA ASN A 410 -7.80 18.50 -13.92
C ASN A 410 -7.59 19.76 -14.74
N GLU A 411 -8.33 20.82 -14.44
CA GLU A 411 -8.23 22.11 -15.14
C GLU A 411 -6.86 22.79 -14.91
N ALA A 412 -6.25 22.60 -13.75
CA ALA A 412 -4.94 23.16 -13.45
C ALA A 412 -3.80 22.46 -14.23
N TYR A 413 -4.01 21.19 -14.60
CA TYR A 413 -3.05 20.37 -15.35
C TYR A 413 -3.76 19.62 -16.48
N PRO A 414 -4.18 20.31 -17.56
CA PRO A 414 -5.05 19.73 -18.59
C PRO A 414 -4.41 18.59 -19.40
N GLY A 415 -3.09 18.43 -19.31
CA GLY A 415 -2.36 17.29 -19.89
C GLY A 415 -2.37 16.02 -19.06
N THR A 416 -2.89 16.08 -17.83
CA THR A 416 -2.89 14.97 -16.87
C THR A 416 -4.31 14.59 -16.52
N ARG A 417 -4.57 13.30 -16.37
CA ARG A 417 -5.90 12.80 -16.05
C ARG A 417 -5.88 11.45 -15.34
N VAL A 418 -7.01 11.06 -14.78
CA VAL A 418 -7.26 9.69 -14.31
C VAL A 418 -7.56 8.82 -15.54
N ASN A 419 -6.64 7.91 -15.89
CA ASN A 419 -6.69 7.12 -17.12
C ASN A 419 -7.50 5.82 -16.94
N THR A 420 -8.73 5.92 -16.43
CA THR A 420 -9.65 4.79 -16.18
C THR A 420 -11.08 5.15 -16.55
N THR A 421 -11.95 4.13 -16.64
CA THR A 421 -13.39 4.35 -16.53
C THR A 421 -13.82 4.47 -15.05
N LEU A 422 -15.07 4.92 -14.83
CA LEU A 422 -15.69 4.97 -13.53
C LEU A 422 -15.81 3.58 -12.90
N CYS A 423 -16.21 2.56 -13.66
CA CYS A 423 -16.33 1.20 -13.15
C CYS A 423 -14.99 0.59 -12.76
N LYS A 424 -13.89 0.98 -13.41
CA LYS A 424 -12.55 0.60 -12.96
C LYS A 424 -12.23 1.22 -11.60
N GLN A 425 -12.57 2.50 -11.36
CA GLN A 425 -12.39 3.13 -10.04
C GLN A 425 -13.16 2.40 -8.93
N LEU A 426 -14.37 1.91 -9.22
CA LEU A 426 -15.13 1.06 -8.28
C LEU A 426 -14.43 -0.28 -8.04
N ALA A 427 -14.00 -0.95 -9.10
CA ALA A 427 -13.37 -2.27 -9.03
C ALA A 427 -12.06 -2.25 -8.22
N LEU A 428 -11.32 -1.13 -8.22
CA LEU A 428 -10.09 -0.97 -7.46
C LEU A 428 -10.29 -1.13 -5.95
N PHE A 429 -11.49 -0.83 -5.39
CA PHE A 429 -11.81 -1.10 -3.99
C PHE A 429 -11.75 -2.59 -3.62
N VAL A 430 -11.91 -3.48 -4.61
CA VAL A 430 -11.82 -4.92 -4.41
C VAL A 430 -10.44 -5.45 -4.82
N VAL A 431 -9.86 -4.93 -5.91
CA VAL A 431 -8.59 -5.43 -6.47
C VAL A 431 -7.41 -5.04 -5.58
N ILE A 432 -7.33 -3.77 -5.16
CA ILE A 432 -6.25 -3.27 -4.31
C ILE A 432 -6.64 -3.42 -2.84
N TYR A 433 -5.84 -4.17 -2.10
CA TYR A 433 -6.11 -4.42 -0.68
C TYR A 433 -5.54 -3.31 0.21
N SER A 434 -6.40 -2.75 1.03
CA SER A 434 -6.04 -1.93 2.20
C SER A 434 -7.17 -2.01 3.23
N PRO A 435 -6.89 -2.17 4.52
CA PRO A 435 -7.92 -2.08 5.56
C PRO A 435 -8.37 -0.63 5.81
N LEU A 436 -7.61 0.34 5.31
CA LEU A 436 -7.97 1.77 5.32
C LEU A 436 -7.95 2.27 3.88
N GLN A 437 -9.11 2.55 3.29
CA GLN A 437 -9.25 2.90 1.88
C GLN A 437 -9.86 4.28 1.67
N MET A 438 -9.24 5.08 0.81
CA MET A 438 -9.73 6.42 0.49
C MET A 438 -10.79 6.40 -0.60
N ALA A 439 -11.88 7.17 -0.41
CA ALA A 439 -12.72 7.69 -1.46
C ALA A 439 -12.18 9.09 -1.80
N SER A 440 -11.34 9.18 -2.83
CA SER A 440 -10.41 10.31 -2.99
C SER A 440 -11.01 11.58 -3.56
N ASP A 441 -12.19 11.50 -4.21
CA ASP A 441 -12.75 12.65 -4.90
C ASP A 441 -13.46 13.65 -3.97
N LEU A 442 -13.77 14.80 -4.51
CA LEU A 442 -14.53 15.85 -3.82
C LEU A 442 -15.97 15.41 -3.58
N PRO A 443 -16.60 15.78 -2.45
CA PRO A 443 -17.97 15.42 -2.11
C PRO A 443 -19.00 15.69 -3.22
N GLU A 444 -18.85 16.80 -3.95
CA GLU A 444 -19.76 17.19 -5.02
C GLU A 444 -19.74 16.23 -6.22
N ASN A 445 -18.61 15.56 -6.48
CA ASN A 445 -18.47 14.65 -7.62
C ASN A 445 -19.16 13.29 -7.39
N TYR A 446 -19.51 12.96 -6.15
CA TYR A 446 -20.25 11.74 -5.81
C TYR A 446 -21.78 11.94 -5.76
N LYS A 447 -22.25 13.17 -5.53
CA LYS A 447 -23.66 13.47 -5.29
C LYS A 447 -24.56 13.05 -6.44
N GLY A 448 -25.56 12.22 -6.13
CA GLY A 448 -26.58 11.79 -7.09
C GLY A 448 -26.13 10.72 -8.10
N ILE A 449 -24.92 10.22 -7.99
CA ILE A 449 -24.38 9.19 -8.90
C ILE A 449 -24.62 7.80 -8.30
N LYS A 450 -25.42 6.96 -8.97
CA LYS A 450 -25.75 5.59 -8.52
C LYS A 450 -24.51 4.72 -8.28
N ALA A 451 -23.45 4.90 -9.04
CA ALA A 451 -22.20 4.16 -8.89
C ALA A 451 -21.55 4.37 -7.50
N PHE A 452 -21.81 5.50 -6.85
CA PHE A 452 -21.29 5.77 -5.50
C PHE A 452 -21.87 4.83 -4.44
N ASP A 453 -23.04 4.23 -4.68
CA ASP A 453 -23.60 3.21 -3.77
C ASP A 453 -22.65 2.03 -3.57
N PHE A 454 -21.89 1.64 -4.61
CA PHE A 454 -20.87 0.59 -4.46
C PHE A 454 -19.80 0.99 -3.46
N ILE A 455 -19.29 2.23 -3.52
CA ILE A 455 -18.28 2.73 -2.57
C ILE A 455 -18.83 2.77 -1.15
N LYS A 456 -20.11 3.12 -0.96
CA LYS A 456 -20.76 3.08 0.36
C LYS A 456 -20.82 1.66 0.94
N ASP A 457 -21.10 0.69 0.08
CA ASP A 457 -21.38 -0.70 0.50
C ASP A 457 -20.12 -1.56 0.65
N VAL A 458 -19.09 -1.36 -0.20
CA VAL A 458 -17.89 -2.20 -0.20
C VAL A 458 -17.14 -2.10 1.13
N PRO A 459 -16.82 -3.24 1.80
CA PRO A 459 -16.04 -3.24 3.03
C PRO A 459 -14.53 -3.12 2.74
N THR A 460 -13.76 -2.92 3.80
CA THR A 460 -12.29 -2.88 3.74
C THR A 460 -11.64 -4.04 4.52
N ASP A 461 -12.42 -4.84 5.21
CA ASP A 461 -11.97 -6.00 5.98
C ASP A 461 -12.53 -7.30 5.39
N TRP A 462 -11.63 -8.19 4.96
CA TRP A 462 -11.96 -9.36 4.18
C TRP A 462 -11.70 -10.67 4.94
N ASP A 463 -12.66 -11.61 4.86
CA ASP A 463 -12.51 -12.96 5.40
C ASP A 463 -11.74 -13.87 4.43
N LYS A 464 -12.05 -13.78 3.13
CA LYS A 464 -11.43 -14.59 2.07
C LYS A 464 -11.11 -13.76 0.84
N THR A 465 -10.05 -14.14 0.15
CA THR A 465 -9.65 -13.56 -1.14
C THR A 465 -9.37 -14.68 -2.12
N TYR A 466 -9.92 -14.56 -3.33
CA TYR A 466 -9.61 -15.39 -4.49
C TYR A 466 -9.21 -14.48 -5.65
N VAL A 467 -8.16 -14.85 -6.36
CA VAL A 467 -7.91 -14.32 -7.70
C VAL A 467 -8.51 -15.34 -8.67
N VAL A 468 -9.67 -15.00 -9.21
CA VAL A 468 -10.48 -15.90 -10.04
C VAL A 468 -9.77 -16.12 -11.36
N ASP A 469 -9.26 -15.03 -11.96
CA ASP A 469 -8.45 -15.05 -13.17
C ASP A 469 -7.57 -13.79 -13.24
N ALA A 470 -6.37 -13.92 -13.81
CA ALA A 470 -5.49 -12.78 -14.00
C ALA A 470 -4.38 -13.08 -15.02
N LYS A 471 -4.02 -12.04 -15.76
CA LYS A 471 -2.77 -11.95 -16.53
C LYS A 471 -2.11 -10.63 -16.19
N ILE A 472 -0.96 -10.69 -15.54
CA ILE A 472 -0.27 -9.49 -15.05
C ILE A 472 0.01 -8.52 -16.20
N GLY A 473 -0.38 -7.26 -16.03
CA GLY A 473 -0.26 -6.22 -17.05
C GLY A 473 -1.48 -6.12 -17.97
N ASP A 474 -2.28 -7.19 -18.11
CA ASP A 474 -3.43 -7.23 -19.01
C ASP A 474 -4.75 -7.01 -18.24
N TYR A 475 -5.08 -7.92 -17.30
CA TYR A 475 -6.33 -7.86 -16.55
C TYR A 475 -6.27 -8.64 -15.24
N SER A 476 -7.24 -8.39 -14.37
CA SER A 476 -7.43 -9.21 -13.17
C SER A 476 -8.89 -9.25 -12.70
N VAL A 477 -9.27 -10.38 -12.09
CA VAL A 477 -10.56 -10.64 -11.47
C VAL A 477 -10.34 -11.11 -10.03
N PHE A 478 -10.71 -10.28 -9.07
CA PHE A 478 -10.62 -10.60 -7.65
C PHE A 478 -12.01 -10.81 -7.07
N ALA A 479 -12.18 -11.88 -6.28
CA ALA A 479 -13.38 -12.11 -5.48
C ALA A 479 -13.01 -12.11 -3.99
N ARG A 480 -13.72 -11.32 -3.18
CA ARG A 480 -13.46 -11.18 -1.75
C ARG A 480 -14.73 -11.34 -0.94
N LYS A 481 -14.65 -12.06 0.17
CA LYS A 481 -15.75 -12.22 1.12
C LYS A 481 -15.61 -11.18 2.22
N ASP A 482 -16.71 -10.46 2.50
CA ASP A 482 -16.79 -9.59 3.68
C ASP A 482 -16.59 -10.42 4.97
N ARG A 483 -15.82 -9.89 5.92
CA ARG A 483 -15.61 -10.53 7.22
C ARG A 483 -16.85 -10.45 8.10
N ASN A 484 -17.65 -9.40 7.95
CA ASN A 484 -18.74 -9.06 8.85
C ASN A 484 -20.12 -9.43 8.31
N SER A 485 -20.19 -9.98 7.10
CA SER A 485 -21.44 -10.45 6.47
C SER A 485 -21.24 -11.71 5.63
N SER A 486 -22.30 -12.16 4.97
CA SER A 486 -22.24 -13.24 3.98
C SER A 486 -22.01 -12.75 2.56
N ASP A 487 -21.82 -11.45 2.37
CA ASP A 487 -21.68 -10.84 1.06
C ASP A 487 -20.30 -11.10 0.45
N TRP A 488 -20.29 -11.17 -0.87
CA TRP A 488 -19.08 -11.24 -1.66
C TRP A 488 -18.98 -10.02 -2.58
N TYR A 489 -17.77 -9.66 -2.90
CA TYR A 489 -17.48 -8.56 -3.81
C TYR A 489 -16.51 -9.02 -4.88
N VAL A 490 -16.75 -8.62 -6.12
CA VAL A 490 -15.86 -8.89 -7.25
C VAL A 490 -15.43 -7.59 -7.88
N GLY A 491 -14.15 -7.48 -8.16
CA GLY A 491 -13.54 -6.40 -8.93
C GLY A 491 -12.85 -6.97 -10.17
N CYS A 492 -13.23 -6.49 -11.34
CA CYS A 492 -12.61 -6.80 -12.62
C CYS A 492 -12.02 -5.54 -13.21
N ILE A 493 -10.76 -5.60 -13.65
CA ILE A 493 -10.08 -4.48 -14.30
C ILE A 493 -9.32 -4.96 -15.53
N THR A 494 -9.15 -4.06 -16.51
CA THR A 494 -8.33 -4.31 -17.71
C THR A 494 -7.36 -3.15 -17.96
N ASP A 495 -6.33 -3.41 -18.78
CA ASP A 495 -5.41 -2.43 -19.32
C ASP A 495 -6.07 -1.52 -20.38
N GLU A 496 -5.32 -0.95 -21.33
CA GLU A 496 -5.84 -0.13 -22.42
C GLU A 496 -6.68 -0.92 -23.46
N ASN A 497 -6.74 -2.24 -23.35
CA ASN A 497 -7.49 -3.10 -24.27
C ASN A 497 -8.86 -3.48 -23.67
N ALA A 498 -9.92 -3.32 -24.46
CA ALA A 498 -11.25 -3.81 -24.10
C ALA A 498 -11.27 -5.36 -24.08
N ARG A 499 -12.02 -5.94 -23.14
CA ARG A 499 -12.10 -7.41 -22.97
C ARG A 499 -13.50 -7.88 -22.64
N VAL A 500 -13.76 -9.15 -22.92
CA VAL A 500 -14.89 -9.89 -22.34
C VAL A 500 -14.29 -10.94 -21.41
N LEU A 501 -14.73 -10.96 -20.17
CA LEU A 501 -14.26 -11.90 -19.15
C LEU A 501 -15.39 -12.81 -18.70
N ASP A 502 -15.10 -14.09 -18.55
CA ASP A 502 -15.98 -15.08 -17.97
C ASP A 502 -15.64 -15.26 -16.49
N ILE A 503 -16.59 -15.01 -15.61
CA ILE A 503 -16.41 -15.07 -14.17
C ILE A 503 -17.19 -16.26 -13.62
N PRO A 504 -16.58 -17.43 -13.40
CA PRO A 504 -17.22 -18.54 -12.72
C PRO A 504 -17.48 -18.18 -11.25
N LEU A 505 -18.70 -18.40 -10.78
CA LEU A 505 -19.13 -18.04 -9.42
C LEU A 505 -18.90 -19.15 -8.39
N SER A 506 -18.03 -20.10 -8.67
CA SER A 506 -17.71 -21.25 -7.80
C SER A 506 -17.14 -20.89 -6.43
N PHE A 507 -16.76 -19.62 -6.20
CA PHE A 507 -16.36 -19.10 -4.90
C PHE A 507 -17.56 -18.84 -3.96
N LEU A 508 -18.79 -18.73 -4.48
CA LEU A 508 -20.02 -18.58 -3.71
C LEU A 508 -20.37 -19.90 -2.99
N GLU A 509 -21.20 -19.81 -1.96
CA GLU A 509 -21.65 -21.00 -1.23
C GLU A 509 -22.58 -21.85 -2.09
N THR A 510 -22.31 -23.16 -2.14
CA THR A 510 -23.15 -24.14 -2.83
C THR A 510 -24.56 -24.11 -2.26
N GLU A 511 -25.59 -24.22 -3.11
CA GLU A 511 -27.03 -24.21 -2.76
C GLU A 511 -27.59 -22.85 -2.27
N ALA A 512 -26.75 -21.81 -2.13
CA ALA A 512 -27.23 -20.47 -1.82
C ALA A 512 -27.55 -19.67 -3.09
N LYS A 513 -28.57 -18.79 -2.98
CA LYS A 513 -28.87 -17.79 -4.01
C LYS A 513 -28.34 -16.43 -3.58
N TYR A 514 -27.93 -15.66 -4.55
CA TYR A 514 -27.41 -14.31 -4.34
C TYR A 514 -28.07 -13.33 -5.31
N ILE A 515 -28.28 -12.10 -4.85
CA ILE A 515 -28.55 -10.96 -5.72
C ILE A 515 -27.18 -10.38 -6.10
N ALA A 516 -26.80 -10.45 -7.37
CA ALA A 516 -25.62 -9.80 -7.91
C ALA A 516 -26.00 -8.38 -8.35
N GLN A 517 -25.49 -7.38 -7.65
CA GLN A 517 -25.55 -5.96 -8.03
C GLN A 517 -24.33 -5.62 -8.86
N ILE A 518 -24.53 -5.41 -10.15
CA ILE A 518 -23.46 -5.31 -11.16
C ILE A 518 -23.32 -3.86 -11.63
N TYR A 519 -22.15 -3.27 -11.42
CA TYR A 519 -21.76 -1.97 -11.94
C TYR A 519 -20.70 -2.22 -13.02
N ALA A 520 -21.06 -2.13 -14.28
CA ALA A 520 -20.21 -2.44 -15.43
C ALA A 520 -20.07 -1.23 -16.37
N ASP A 521 -19.00 -1.18 -17.13
CA ASP A 521 -18.83 -0.18 -18.19
C ASP A 521 -20.02 -0.15 -19.15
N GLY A 522 -20.46 1.04 -19.55
CA GLY A 522 -21.48 1.22 -20.57
C GLY A 522 -21.00 0.76 -21.95
N ASP A 523 -21.94 0.57 -22.89
CA ASP A 523 -21.56 0.11 -24.25
C ASP A 523 -20.69 1.09 -25.00
N ASP A 524 -20.79 2.38 -24.69
CA ASP A 524 -20.05 3.51 -25.24
C ASP A 524 -18.97 4.04 -24.27
N ALA A 525 -18.66 3.29 -23.22
CA ALA A 525 -17.61 3.66 -22.29
C ALA A 525 -16.25 3.66 -22.98
N GLU A 526 -15.50 4.73 -22.78
CA GLU A 526 -14.13 4.91 -23.27
C GLU A 526 -13.40 5.86 -22.32
N TRP A 527 -12.26 5.42 -21.79
CA TRP A 527 -11.60 6.15 -20.70
C TRP A 527 -11.14 7.58 -21.05
N LYS A 528 -10.91 7.89 -22.34
CA LYS A 528 -10.51 9.26 -22.77
C LYS A 528 -11.71 10.17 -23.00
N THR A 529 -12.76 9.66 -23.63
CA THR A 529 -13.85 10.47 -24.19
C THR A 529 -15.17 10.31 -23.44
N ASN A 530 -15.42 9.14 -22.82
CA ASN A 530 -16.66 8.86 -22.09
C ASN A 530 -16.42 7.94 -20.88
N PRO A 531 -15.55 8.33 -19.90
CA PRO A 531 -15.17 7.49 -18.78
C PRO A 531 -16.29 7.23 -17.77
N THR A 532 -17.34 8.05 -17.75
CA THR A 532 -18.43 7.97 -16.78
C THR A 532 -19.61 7.12 -17.24
N SER A 533 -19.58 6.61 -18.48
CA SER A 533 -20.63 5.72 -18.98
C SER A 533 -20.60 4.38 -18.24
N PHE A 534 -21.69 4.02 -17.58
CA PHE A 534 -21.82 2.75 -16.87
C PHE A 534 -23.25 2.23 -16.93
N LYS A 535 -23.40 0.92 -16.66
CA LYS A 535 -24.66 0.22 -16.50
C LYS A 535 -24.78 -0.33 -15.09
N TYR A 536 -25.98 -0.30 -14.55
CA TYR A 536 -26.34 -0.99 -13.31
C TYR A 536 -27.43 -2.02 -13.59
N GLU A 537 -27.22 -3.25 -13.15
CA GLU A 537 -28.22 -4.31 -13.22
C GLU A 537 -28.18 -5.21 -11.98
N GLU A 538 -29.31 -5.86 -11.69
CA GLU A 538 -29.41 -6.89 -10.66
C GLU A 538 -29.81 -8.23 -11.28
N LYS A 539 -29.15 -9.31 -10.85
CA LYS A 539 -29.42 -10.67 -11.28
C LYS A 539 -29.44 -11.62 -10.09
N ILE A 540 -30.33 -12.61 -10.11
CA ILE A 540 -30.26 -13.73 -9.18
C ILE A 540 -29.28 -14.76 -9.76
N VAL A 541 -28.29 -15.15 -8.95
CA VAL A 541 -27.22 -16.08 -9.35
C VAL A 541 -26.96 -17.11 -8.26
N THR A 542 -26.26 -18.18 -8.64
CA THR A 542 -25.81 -19.28 -7.79
C THR A 542 -24.34 -19.61 -8.05
N ALA A 543 -23.74 -20.48 -7.25
CA ALA A 543 -22.35 -20.92 -7.43
C ALA A 543 -22.10 -21.67 -8.76
N SER A 544 -23.15 -22.16 -9.44
CA SER A 544 -23.04 -22.86 -10.72
C SER A 544 -23.05 -21.94 -11.93
N ASP A 545 -23.33 -20.65 -11.73
CA ASP A 545 -23.41 -19.69 -12.83
C ASP A 545 -22.03 -19.14 -13.22
N THR A 546 -21.97 -18.62 -14.44
CA THR A 546 -20.84 -17.83 -14.95
C THR A 546 -21.37 -16.48 -15.43
N LEU A 547 -20.78 -15.39 -14.97
CA LEU A 547 -21.10 -14.05 -15.49
C LEU A 547 -20.19 -13.70 -16.65
N HIS A 548 -20.78 -13.21 -17.74
CA HIS A 548 -20.06 -12.66 -18.89
C HIS A 548 -20.00 -11.15 -18.76
N VAL A 549 -18.81 -10.58 -18.55
CA VAL A 549 -18.62 -9.16 -18.30
C VAL A 549 -17.79 -8.52 -19.40
N LYS A 550 -18.33 -7.45 -20.00
CA LYS A 550 -17.62 -6.65 -20.99
C LYS A 550 -16.96 -5.47 -20.29
N LEU A 551 -15.65 -5.34 -20.44
CA LEU A 551 -14.84 -4.22 -19.98
C LEU A 551 -14.46 -3.34 -21.16
N ALA A 552 -14.63 -2.03 -21.03
CA ALA A 552 -14.15 -1.05 -21.99
C ALA A 552 -12.62 -0.94 -21.95
N THR A 553 -12.03 -0.14 -22.82
CA THR A 553 -10.62 0.24 -22.74
C THR A 553 -10.34 0.93 -21.40
N SER A 554 -9.30 0.51 -20.69
CA SER A 554 -9.02 0.89 -19.30
C SER A 554 -10.24 0.81 -18.38
N GLY A 555 -11.05 -0.20 -18.61
CA GLY A 555 -12.34 -0.37 -18.02
C GLY A 555 -12.35 -1.29 -16.81
N GLY A 556 -13.56 -1.43 -16.25
CA GLY A 556 -13.78 -2.28 -15.10
C GLY A 556 -15.23 -2.71 -14.90
N CYS A 557 -15.39 -3.60 -13.93
CA CYS A 557 -16.69 -4.02 -13.40
C CYS A 557 -16.56 -4.28 -11.90
N ALA A 558 -17.50 -3.78 -11.14
CA ALA A 558 -17.60 -4.01 -9.70
C ALA A 558 -18.93 -4.69 -9.39
N ILE A 559 -18.92 -5.76 -8.59
CA ILE A 559 -20.10 -6.55 -8.30
C ILE A 559 -20.19 -6.80 -6.79
N ARG A 560 -21.37 -6.59 -6.21
CA ARG A 560 -21.72 -7.06 -4.87
C ARG A 560 -22.69 -8.24 -4.99
N PHE A 561 -22.43 -9.32 -4.28
CA PHE A 561 -23.32 -10.48 -4.16
C PHE A 561 -23.92 -10.51 -2.76
N ILE A 562 -25.22 -10.28 -2.67
CA ILE A 562 -25.98 -10.28 -1.42
C ILE A 562 -26.64 -11.64 -1.27
N LYS A 563 -26.29 -12.39 -0.21
CA LYS A 563 -26.88 -13.69 0.07
C LYS A 563 -28.35 -13.54 0.44
N GLN A 564 -29.23 -14.33 -0.21
CA GLN A 564 -30.67 -14.39 0.06
C GLN A 564 -31.00 -15.34 1.22
#